data_fb46e0dad4dbb21d8e07b2db33a30997
#
_entry.id   fb46e0dad4dbb21d8e07b2db33a30997
#
_cell.length_a   1.000
_cell.length_b   1.000
_cell.length_c   1.000
_cell.angle_alpha   90.00
_cell.angle_beta   90.00
_cell.angle_gamma   90.00
#
_symmetry.space_group_name_H-M   'P 1'
#
loop_
_entity.id
_entity.type
_entity.pdbx_description
1 polymer ?
#
loop_
_entity_poly.entity_id
_entity_poly.type
_entity_poly.pdbx_seq_one_letter_code
_entity_poly.pdbx_strand_id
1 'polypeptide(L)'
;MKKILLLLFFPFSIFAQFEPQVSEMGSTALSKDSSIFINWANDGIAFPGYRNIANPGADRASVGTIESALGKAGTSGVLSLGDAGVAILTFERPITNGVGPDFAVFENGFRVINTNKDYLEFAFVEVSSDGNNFYRFPAEYVGDTVNQVTSFQTTDTKNYHNLAGKYWSGFGTPFDLEELNNLSGLDITHITHVKIIDVVGTINLLYASRDSKGKKINDPYPTDFASGGFDLDAVGVINQADPLGLNNQELISRLKFYPNPASDFISINEIDAAITNIQISNLSGNKLMEYRSGFEKIDVSSLVSGIYMIAVYQGNSKNIQRLTIKN
;
A
#
# COMPACT_ATOMS: atom_id res chain seq x y z
N MET A 1 -12.48 35.03 -57.98
CA MET A 1 -12.76 35.26 -56.54
C MET A 1 -12.43 34.02 -55.75
N LYS A 2 -11.30 33.97 -55.01
CA LYS A 2 -10.92 32.83 -54.14
C LYS A 2 -11.62 33.03 -52.80
N LYS A 3 -12.49 32.06 -52.44
CA LYS A 3 -13.10 32.03 -51.10
C LYS A 3 -12.09 31.47 -50.12
N ILE A 4 -11.66 32.28 -49.17
CA ILE A 4 -10.83 31.85 -48.02
C ILE A 4 -11.78 31.27 -46.98
N LEU A 5 -11.64 29.97 -46.69
CA LEU A 5 -12.37 29.28 -45.60
C LEU A 5 -11.54 29.49 -44.33
N LEU A 6 -12.05 30.36 -43.44
CA LEU A 6 -11.45 30.57 -42.12
C LEU A 6 -11.86 29.43 -41.18
N LEU A 7 -10.97 28.46 -40.90
CA LEU A 7 -11.19 27.45 -39.86
C LEU A 7 -10.96 28.12 -38.51
N LEU A 8 -12.04 28.32 -37.75
CA LEU A 8 -11.96 28.72 -36.34
C LEU A 8 -11.62 27.47 -35.51
N PHE A 9 -10.38 27.39 -35.07
CA PHE A 9 -9.98 26.47 -34.01
C PHE A 9 -10.50 27.00 -32.67
N PHE A 10 -11.56 26.40 -32.12
CA PHE A 10 -11.87 26.56 -30.71
C PHE A 10 -10.93 25.66 -29.90
N PRO A 11 -10.14 26.20 -28.96
CA PRO A 11 -9.40 25.37 -28.05
C PRO A 11 -10.42 24.67 -27.13
N PHE A 12 -10.64 23.38 -27.32
CA PHE A 12 -11.27 22.55 -26.31
C PHE A 12 -10.32 22.48 -25.13
N SER A 13 -10.59 23.23 -24.07
CA SER A 13 -9.97 22.99 -22.77
C SER A 13 -10.50 21.65 -22.27
N ILE A 14 -9.76 20.59 -22.48
CA ILE A 14 -10.00 19.32 -21.80
C ILE A 14 -9.58 19.58 -20.36
N PHE A 15 -10.54 19.83 -19.48
CA PHE A 15 -10.30 19.75 -18.04
C PHE A 15 -9.92 18.29 -17.77
N ALA A 16 -8.72 18.06 -17.31
CA ALA A 16 -8.30 16.75 -16.82
C ALA A 16 -9.24 16.39 -15.66
N GLN A 17 -10.08 15.40 -15.86
CA GLN A 17 -10.85 14.78 -14.80
C GLN A 17 -10.06 13.59 -14.29
N PHE A 18 -10.06 13.40 -12.98
CA PHE A 18 -9.41 12.26 -12.35
C PHE A 18 -10.27 10.99 -12.46
N GLU A 19 -9.82 9.92 -11.87
CA GLU A 19 -10.43 8.59 -11.95
C GLU A 19 -11.89 8.64 -11.48
N PRO A 20 -12.81 8.05 -12.26
CA PRO A 20 -14.22 8.08 -11.95
C PRO A 20 -14.61 7.06 -10.87
N GLN A 21 -15.87 7.09 -10.47
CA GLN A 21 -16.46 6.21 -9.47
C GLN A 21 -16.45 4.73 -9.90
N VAL A 22 -16.63 3.83 -8.92
CA VAL A 22 -16.77 2.38 -9.12
C VAL A 22 -17.70 2.06 -10.28
N SER A 23 -17.31 1.08 -11.09
CA SER A 23 -18.04 0.60 -12.28
C SER A 23 -18.09 1.56 -13.47
N GLU A 24 -17.50 2.75 -13.39
CA GLU A 24 -17.26 3.60 -14.55
C GLU A 24 -15.93 3.22 -15.24
N MET A 25 -15.85 3.40 -16.55
CA MET A 25 -14.63 3.13 -17.32
C MET A 25 -13.49 4.06 -16.86
N GLY A 26 -12.35 3.49 -16.49
CA GLY A 26 -11.20 4.23 -15.95
C GLY A 26 -11.17 4.31 -14.43
N SER A 27 -12.13 3.71 -13.72
CA SER A 27 -12.08 3.59 -12.26
C SER A 27 -10.88 2.76 -11.81
N THR A 28 -10.19 3.22 -10.77
CA THR A 28 -9.09 2.50 -10.10
C THR A 28 -9.51 1.90 -8.77
N ALA A 29 -10.81 1.89 -8.47
CA ALA A 29 -11.37 1.35 -7.24
C ALA A 29 -11.02 -0.12 -7.02
N LEU A 30 -10.55 -0.46 -5.84
CA LEU A 30 -10.16 -1.81 -5.48
C LEU A 30 -11.16 -2.44 -4.52
N SER A 31 -11.85 -3.51 -4.96
CA SER A 31 -12.77 -4.24 -4.09
C SER A 31 -12.04 -4.84 -2.88
N LYS A 32 -12.60 -4.69 -1.68
CA LYS A 32 -12.08 -5.31 -0.44
C LYS A 32 -11.97 -6.85 -0.51
N ASP A 33 -12.70 -7.46 -1.44
CA ASP A 33 -12.69 -8.92 -1.65
C ASP A 33 -11.73 -9.34 -2.76
N SER A 34 -10.95 -8.41 -3.30
CA SER A 34 -9.91 -8.73 -4.28
C SER A 34 -8.78 -9.55 -3.64
N SER A 35 -8.33 -10.59 -4.35
CA SER A 35 -7.20 -11.42 -3.93
C SER A 35 -5.83 -10.72 -3.99
N ILE A 36 -5.78 -9.47 -4.49
CA ILE A 36 -4.54 -8.69 -4.49
C ILE A 36 -4.14 -8.23 -3.08
N PHE A 37 -5.11 -8.14 -2.14
CA PHE A 37 -4.80 -7.80 -0.75
C PHE A 37 -4.23 -9.01 -0.01
N ILE A 38 -2.96 -8.91 0.36
CA ILE A 38 -2.21 -9.97 1.04
C ILE A 38 -2.18 -9.79 2.55
N ASN A 39 -2.44 -8.57 3.04
CA ASN A 39 -2.47 -8.24 4.47
C ASN A 39 -3.31 -6.96 4.70
N TRP A 40 -3.48 -6.59 5.96
CA TRP A 40 -4.22 -5.42 6.43
C TRP A 40 -3.49 -4.78 7.61
N ALA A 41 -3.77 -3.50 7.88
CA ALA A 41 -3.27 -2.85 9.09
C ALA A 41 -3.71 -3.67 10.33
N ASN A 42 -2.79 -3.87 11.27
CA ASN A 42 -3.00 -4.73 12.44
C ASN A 42 -2.75 -4.04 13.78
N ASP A 43 -2.26 -2.81 13.76
CA ASP A 43 -2.10 -1.97 14.94
C ASP A 43 -2.13 -0.49 14.54
N GLY A 44 -2.25 0.43 15.49
CA GLY A 44 -2.24 1.85 15.22
C GLY A 44 -2.66 2.70 16.41
N ILE A 45 -2.69 4.01 16.17
CA ILE A 45 -3.17 5.01 17.14
C ILE A 45 -4.04 6.04 16.43
N ALA A 46 -5.00 6.61 17.14
CA ALA A 46 -5.88 7.65 16.61
C ALA A 46 -5.97 8.86 17.52
N PHE A 47 -6.09 10.01 16.90
CA PHE A 47 -6.30 11.32 17.53
C PHE A 47 -7.53 11.97 16.88
N PRO A 48 -8.75 11.71 17.37
CA PRO A 48 -9.95 12.28 16.79
C PRO A 48 -9.91 13.81 16.81
N GLY A 49 -10.30 14.41 15.68
CA GLY A 49 -10.45 15.84 15.47
C GLY A 49 -11.76 16.37 16.04
N TYR A 50 -12.06 17.61 15.72
CA TYR A 50 -13.28 18.26 16.18
C TYR A 50 -14.49 17.77 15.38
N ARG A 51 -15.66 17.76 16.00
CA ARG A 51 -16.93 17.64 15.24
C ARG A 51 -17.16 18.86 14.35
N ASN A 52 -16.67 20.01 14.80
CA ASN A 52 -16.70 21.25 14.04
C ASN A 52 -15.53 22.13 14.46
N ILE A 53 -14.48 22.23 13.63
CA ILE A 53 -13.26 22.99 13.93
C ILE A 53 -13.52 24.49 14.06
N ALA A 54 -14.58 25.02 13.42
CA ALA A 54 -14.99 26.40 13.56
C ALA A 54 -15.66 26.68 14.92
N ASN A 55 -16.05 25.63 15.65
CA ASN A 55 -16.59 25.71 17.00
C ASN A 55 -15.83 24.73 17.93
N PRO A 56 -14.58 25.02 18.31
CA PRO A 56 -13.74 24.09 19.06
C PRO A 56 -14.22 23.82 20.49
N GLY A 57 -15.25 24.53 20.99
CA GLY A 57 -15.97 24.18 22.20
C GLY A 57 -16.94 23.02 22.04
N ALA A 58 -17.20 22.58 20.81
CA ALA A 58 -17.90 21.34 20.54
C ALA A 58 -17.02 20.12 20.82
N ASP A 59 -17.67 18.97 21.00
CA ASP A 59 -16.98 17.72 21.24
C ASP A 59 -16.13 17.28 20.02
N ARG A 60 -15.29 16.28 20.23
CA ARG A 60 -14.56 15.60 19.18
C ARG A 60 -15.43 14.49 18.56
N ALA A 61 -15.08 14.03 17.35
CA ALA A 61 -15.64 12.82 16.81
C ALA A 61 -15.41 11.66 17.78
N SER A 62 -16.37 10.74 17.87
CA SER A 62 -16.36 9.71 18.91
C SER A 62 -16.97 8.37 18.47
N VAL A 63 -17.20 8.18 17.18
CA VAL A 63 -17.64 6.88 16.66
C VAL A 63 -16.42 6.02 16.33
N GLY A 64 -16.44 4.80 16.89
CA GLY A 64 -15.35 3.83 16.71
C GLY A 64 -14.10 4.14 17.52
N THR A 65 -13.15 3.24 17.43
CA THR A 65 -11.80 3.34 17.99
C THR A 65 -10.81 2.86 16.94
N ILE A 66 -9.50 2.91 17.22
CA ILE A 66 -8.51 2.45 16.23
C ILE A 66 -8.74 0.98 15.83
N GLU A 67 -9.21 0.15 16.76
CA GLU A 67 -9.53 -1.26 16.51
C GLU A 67 -10.63 -1.44 15.44
N SER A 68 -11.50 -0.43 15.27
CA SER A 68 -12.51 -0.44 14.20
C SER A 68 -11.92 -0.35 12.81
N ALA A 69 -10.71 0.20 12.67
CA ALA A 69 -9.98 0.38 11.41
C ALA A 69 -8.89 -0.69 11.18
N LEU A 70 -8.84 -1.73 12.02
CA LEU A 70 -7.86 -2.82 11.90
C LEU A 70 -8.47 -4.05 11.25
N GLY A 71 -7.64 -4.76 10.49
CA GLY A 71 -8.05 -5.96 9.75
C GLY A 71 -8.77 -5.62 8.44
N LYS A 72 -9.48 -6.62 7.90
CA LYS A 72 -10.15 -6.52 6.60
C LYS A 72 -11.30 -5.52 6.62
N ALA A 73 -11.39 -4.67 5.60
CA ALA A 73 -12.47 -3.69 5.42
C ALA A 73 -13.88 -4.31 5.54
N GLY A 74 -14.78 -3.59 6.22
CA GLY A 74 -16.17 -3.97 6.47
C GLY A 74 -16.35 -5.07 7.51
N THR A 75 -15.40 -5.30 8.41
CA THR A 75 -15.49 -6.33 9.45
C THR A 75 -15.66 -5.79 10.85
N SER A 76 -15.12 -4.62 11.17
CA SER A 76 -15.00 -4.10 12.53
C SER A 76 -15.72 -2.76 12.77
N GLY A 77 -16.41 -2.24 11.74
CA GLY A 77 -17.01 -0.91 11.75
C GLY A 77 -16.04 0.13 11.19
N VAL A 78 -16.18 1.38 11.61
CA VAL A 78 -15.34 2.50 11.16
C VAL A 78 -14.84 3.32 12.34
N LEU A 79 -13.76 4.06 12.12
CA LEU A 79 -13.24 5.09 13.01
C LEU A 79 -13.51 6.45 12.38
N SER A 80 -14.40 7.25 12.98
CA SER A 80 -14.66 8.63 12.54
C SER A 80 -13.55 9.56 13.02
N LEU A 81 -12.88 10.22 12.08
CA LEU A 81 -11.73 11.04 12.40
C LEU A 81 -12.11 12.45 12.91
N GLY A 82 -13.22 13.03 12.45
CA GLY A 82 -13.56 14.43 12.76
C GLY A 82 -12.63 15.41 12.06
N ASP A 83 -13.00 16.70 12.07
CA ASP A 83 -12.24 17.77 11.42
C ASP A 83 -10.77 17.77 11.86
N ALA A 84 -9.88 17.56 10.90
CA ALA A 84 -8.41 17.46 11.08
C ALA A 84 -7.96 16.32 12.01
N GLY A 85 -8.79 15.31 12.22
CA GLY A 85 -8.41 14.11 12.99
C GLY A 85 -7.38 13.27 12.25
N VAL A 86 -6.65 12.46 13.00
CA VAL A 86 -5.52 11.68 12.50
C VAL A 86 -5.58 10.25 12.98
N ALA A 87 -5.35 9.31 12.08
CA ALA A 87 -5.03 7.93 12.43
C ALA A 87 -3.65 7.56 11.87
N ILE A 88 -2.86 6.82 12.62
CA ILE A 88 -1.57 6.27 12.16
C ILE A 88 -1.65 4.78 12.35
N LEU A 89 -1.53 4.04 11.25
CA LEU A 89 -1.63 2.59 11.22
C LEU A 89 -0.27 1.97 10.94
N THR A 90 -0.08 0.78 11.51
CA THR A 90 1.12 -0.04 11.32
C THR A 90 0.76 -1.43 10.83
N PHE A 91 1.77 -2.15 10.38
CA PHE A 91 1.63 -3.42 9.67
C PHE A 91 2.61 -4.45 10.26
N GLU A 92 2.22 -5.72 10.23
CA GLU A 92 3.09 -6.82 10.68
C GLU A 92 4.46 -6.79 9.97
N ARG A 93 4.46 -6.41 8.70
CA ARG A 93 5.67 -6.24 7.88
C ARG A 93 5.56 -4.95 7.08
N PRO A 94 6.67 -4.28 6.76
CA PRO A 94 6.64 -3.05 5.96
C PRO A 94 5.96 -3.26 4.60
N ILE A 95 5.19 -2.25 4.16
CA ILE A 95 4.74 -2.15 2.77
C ILE A 95 5.97 -1.82 1.92
N THR A 96 6.07 -2.38 0.73
CA THR A 96 7.16 -2.15 -0.21
C THR A 96 6.63 -1.67 -1.55
N ASN A 97 7.40 -0.84 -2.24
CA ASN A 97 7.09 -0.44 -3.60
C ASN A 97 7.14 -1.65 -4.55
N GLY A 98 6.08 -1.86 -5.31
CA GLY A 98 5.93 -2.91 -6.32
C GLY A 98 5.49 -2.35 -7.66
N VAL A 99 4.86 -3.16 -8.50
CA VAL A 99 4.29 -2.72 -9.77
C VAL A 99 2.84 -2.27 -9.56
N GLY A 100 2.56 -0.98 -9.76
CA GLY A 100 1.25 -0.38 -9.53
C GLY A 100 0.98 -0.14 -8.05
N PRO A 101 -0.30 -0.06 -7.61
CA PRO A 101 -0.62 0.32 -6.24
C PRO A 101 -0.08 -0.67 -5.21
N ASP A 102 0.42 -0.15 -4.09
CA ASP A 102 1.03 -0.94 -3.01
C ASP A 102 0.09 -1.14 -1.83
N PHE A 103 -0.86 -0.25 -1.66
CA PHE A 103 -1.90 -0.36 -0.64
C PHE A 103 -3.16 0.40 -1.06
N ALA A 104 -4.24 0.20 -0.33
CA ALA A 104 -5.47 0.97 -0.52
C ALA A 104 -6.10 1.34 0.82
N VAL A 105 -6.73 2.53 0.87
CA VAL A 105 -7.46 3.06 2.03
C VAL A 105 -8.96 2.93 1.77
N PHE A 106 -9.68 2.38 2.73
CA PHE A 106 -11.12 2.13 2.70
C PHE A 106 -11.86 3.10 3.62
N GLU A 107 -13.01 3.52 3.17
CA GLU A 107 -13.92 4.45 3.83
C GLU A 107 -15.36 3.97 3.62
N ASN A 108 -16.35 4.50 4.36
CA ASN A 108 -17.73 4.04 4.34
C ASN A 108 -18.69 4.87 3.48
N GLY A 109 -18.21 5.71 2.58
CA GLY A 109 -19.01 6.49 1.64
C GLY A 109 -20.11 5.66 0.95
N PHE A 110 -21.12 6.29 0.45
CA PHE A 110 -22.25 5.59 -0.14
C PHE A 110 -22.85 6.30 -1.36
N ARG A 111 -23.41 5.50 -2.25
CA ARG A 111 -24.22 6.01 -3.33
C ARG A 111 -25.62 6.37 -2.83
N VAL A 112 -26.08 7.58 -3.13
CA VAL A 112 -27.45 8.01 -2.80
C VAL A 112 -28.44 7.24 -3.67
N ILE A 113 -29.37 6.54 -3.02
CA ILE A 113 -30.35 5.64 -3.66
C ILE A 113 -31.08 6.35 -4.80
N ASN A 114 -31.21 5.66 -5.95
CA ASN A 114 -31.86 6.14 -7.18
C ASN A 114 -31.18 7.37 -7.82
N THR A 115 -29.92 7.62 -7.52
CA THR A 115 -29.12 8.66 -8.17
C THR A 115 -27.78 8.10 -8.64
N ASN A 116 -27.06 8.88 -9.46
CA ASN A 116 -25.65 8.60 -9.78
C ASN A 116 -24.74 9.54 -8.98
N LYS A 117 -25.13 9.86 -7.75
CA LYS A 117 -24.40 10.78 -6.88
C LYS A 117 -23.94 10.05 -5.63
N ASP A 118 -22.79 10.42 -5.15
CA ASP A 118 -22.10 9.76 -4.05
C ASP A 118 -21.87 10.75 -2.91
N TYR A 119 -22.15 10.31 -1.68
CA TYR A 119 -21.72 10.99 -0.48
C TYR A 119 -20.35 10.42 -0.12
N LEU A 120 -19.33 11.28 -0.15
CA LEU A 120 -17.94 10.92 0.07
C LEU A 120 -17.29 11.96 0.99
N GLU A 121 -16.47 11.50 1.90
CA GLU A 121 -15.58 12.32 2.74
C GLU A 121 -14.14 11.93 2.42
N PHE A 122 -13.22 12.88 2.54
CA PHE A 122 -11.86 12.69 2.02
C PHE A 122 -10.80 12.81 3.11
N ALA A 123 -9.68 12.12 2.91
CA ALA A 123 -8.52 12.23 3.78
C ALA A 123 -7.22 12.28 2.98
N PHE A 124 -6.24 13.05 3.50
CA PHE A 124 -4.87 12.97 3.07
C PHE A 124 -4.24 11.67 3.54
N VAL A 125 -3.34 11.14 2.71
CA VAL A 125 -2.55 9.96 3.03
C VAL A 125 -1.08 10.34 3.05
N GLU A 126 -0.41 9.97 4.12
CA GLU A 126 1.03 10.11 4.30
C GLU A 126 1.64 8.76 4.67
N VAL A 127 2.88 8.54 4.28
CA VAL A 127 3.63 7.32 4.61
C VAL A 127 4.95 7.65 5.30
N SER A 128 5.45 6.70 6.09
CA SER A 128 6.73 6.84 6.76
C SER A 128 7.48 5.51 6.78
N SER A 129 8.80 5.57 6.61
CA SER A 129 9.71 4.44 6.76
C SER A 129 10.34 4.34 8.16
N ASP A 130 10.21 5.38 9.01
CA ASP A 130 10.85 5.45 10.33
C ASP A 130 9.87 5.78 11.49
N GLY A 131 8.58 6.03 11.17
CA GLY A 131 7.55 6.41 12.14
C GLY A 131 7.62 7.86 12.64
N ASN A 132 8.58 8.65 12.18
CA ASN A 132 8.79 10.04 12.61
C ASN A 132 8.61 11.02 11.48
N ASN A 133 9.21 10.75 10.32
CA ASN A 133 9.13 11.61 9.14
C ASN A 133 8.04 11.06 8.19
N PHE A 134 7.00 11.85 7.98
CA PHE A 134 5.88 11.48 7.14
C PHE A 134 5.88 12.28 5.84
N TYR A 135 5.59 11.60 4.73
CA TYR A 135 5.60 12.14 3.38
C TYR A 135 4.22 11.95 2.76
N ARG A 136 3.62 13.07 2.32
CA ARG A 136 2.25 13.11 1.80
C ARG A 136 2.21 12.80 0.32
N PHE A 137 1.25 11.97 -0.11
CA PHE A 137 0.88 11.86 -1.51
C PHE A 137 0.39 13.21 -2.04
N PRO A 138 0.80 13.60 -3.28
CA PRO A 138 0.45 14.90 -3.84
C PRO A 138 -1.03 14.97 -4.20
N ALA A 139 -1.88 15.37 -3.26
CA ALA A 139 -3.32 15.52 -3.48
C ALA A 139 -3.62 16.68 -4.42
N GLU A 140 -4.62 16.51 -5.31
CA GLU A 140 -5.12 17.55 -6.20
C GLU A 140 -6.64 17.62 -6.17
N TYR A 141 -7.17 18.87 -6.22
CA TYR A 141 -8.59 19.16 -6.29
C TYR A 141 -8.91 20.11 -7.43
N VAL A 142 -9.83 19.72 -8.32
CA VAL A 142 -10.22 20.54 -9.49
C VAL A 142 -11.67 21.05 -9.42
N GLY A 143 -12.41 20.72 -8.36
CA GLY A 143 -13.80 21.14 -8.17
C GLY A 143 -14.00 22.60 -7.76
N ASP A 144 -15.24 22.95 -7.35
CA ASP A 144 -15.66 24.29 -6.95
C ASP A 144 -15.06 24.71 -5.60
N THR A 145 -14.49 25.89 -5.52
CA THR A 145 -13.94 26.49 -4.30
C THR A 145 -14.67 27.76 -3.87
N VAL A 146 -15.83 28.04 -4.47
CA VAL A 146 -16.65 29.24 -4.23
C VAL A 146 -17.91 28.89 -3.46
N ASN A 147 -18.60 27.81 -3.86
CA ASN A 147 -19.81 27.34 -3.21
C ASN A 147 -19.48 26.15 -2.31
N GLN A 148 -19.79 26.26 -1.02
CA GLN A 148 -19.53 25.20 -0.04
C GLN A 148 -20.37 23.95 -0.36
N VAL A 149 -19.74 22.78 -0.39
CA VAL A 149 -20.43 21.49 -0.30
C VAL A 149 -20.97 21.35 1.11
N THR A 150 -22.28 21.35 1.27
CA THR A 150 -22.93 21.30 2.59
C THR A 150 -22.98 19.86 3.12
N SER A 151 -23.27 19.69 4.42
CA SER A 151 -23.21 18.45 5.21
C SER A 151 -23.75 17.18 4.55
N PHE A 152 -24.74 17.27 3.70
CA PHE A 152 -25.39 16.13 3.05
C PHE A 152 -25.37 16.23 1.52
N GLN A 153 -24.56 17.13 0.97
CA GLN A 153 -24.37 17.19 -0.46
C GLN A 153 -23.41 16.11 -0.95
N THR A 154 -23.65 15.70 -2.16
CA THR A 154 -22.83 14.74 -2.88
C THR A 154 -21.67 15.41 -3.60
N THR A 155 -20.58 14.67 -3.76
CA THR A 155 -19.38 15.10 -4.47
C THR A 155 -19.17 14.28 -5.74
N ASP A 156 -18.34 14.75 -6.65
CA ASP A 156 -17.92 14.01 -7.83
C ASP A 156 -16.47 13.58 -7.65
N THR A 157 -16.21 12.28 -7.56
CA THR A 157 -14.90 11.69 -7.36
C THR A 157 -13.86 12.16 -8.39
N LYS A 158 -14.31 12.52 -9.60
CA LYS A 158 -13.44 13.04 -10.68
C LYS A 158 -12.79 14.40 -10.35
N ASN A 159 -13.22 15.04 -9.27
CA ASN A 159 -12.62 16.29 -8.81
C ASN A 159 -11.43 16.09 -7.86
N TYR A 160 -11.17 14.87 -7.41
CA TYR A 160 -10.21 14.56 -6.36
C TYR A 160 -9.17 13.54 -6.85
N HIS A 161 -7.91 13.77 -6.52
CA HIS A 161 -6.80 12.87 -6.81
C HIS A 161 -5.92 12.73 -5.58
N ASN A 162 -5.38 11.53 -5.36
CA ASN A 162 -4.52 11.19 -4.22
C ASN A 162 -5.10 11.58 -2.85
N LEU A 163 -6.42 11.44 -2.73
CA LEU A 163 -7.15 11.54 -1.47
C LEU A 163 -7.88 10.21 -1.23
N ALA A 164 -7.79 9.68 -0.01
CA ALA A 164 -8.63 8.55 0.40
C ALA A 164 -10.10 8.95 0.41
N GLY A 165 -11.03 7.98 0.32
CA GLY A 165 -12.49 8.24 0.32
C GLY A 165 -13.10 8.48 -1.06
N LYS A 166 -12.36 8.26 -2.14
CA LYS A 166 -12.89 8.44 -3.50
C LYS A 166 -14.02 7.48 -3.87
N TYR A 167 -14.11 6.35 -3.21
CA TYR A 167 -15.01 5.26 -3.58
C TYR A 167 -15.90 4.87 -2.40
N TRP A 168 -17.15 4.47 -2.69
CA TRP A 168 -18.08 4.06 -1.64
C TRP A 168 -17.64 2.78 -0.93
N SER A 169 -18.26 2.52 0.19
CA SER A 169 -18.00 1.39 1.09
C SER A 169 -17.78 0.05 0.35
N GLY A 170 -16.75 -0.66 0.76
CA GLY A 170 -16.32 -1.92 0.14
C GLY A 170 -15.31 -1.76 -0.99
N PHE A 171 -14.97 -0.51 -1.36
CA PHE A 171 -13.95 -0.21 -2.38
C PHE A 171 -12.92 0.78 -1.84
N GLY A 172 -11.65 0.39 -1.93
CA GLY A 172 -10.54 1.22 -1.48
C GLY A 172 -9.97 2.12 -2.57
N THR A 173 -9.48 3.28 -2.15
CA THR A 173 -8.67 4.17 -2.98
C THR A 173 -7.24 3.67 -2.99
N PRO A 174 -6.66 3.30 -4.15
CA PRO A 174 -5.30 2.81 -4.26
C PRO A 174 -4.26 3.92 -4.13
N PHE A 175 -3.07 3.56 -3.64
CA PHE A 175 -1.89 4.41 -3.55
C PHE A 175 -0.66 3.65 -4.03
N ASP A 176 0.13 4.31 -4.88
CA ASP A 176 1.34 3.78 -5.50
C ASP A 176 2.57 4.52 -4.95
N LEU A 177 3.44 3.82 -4.24
CA LEU A 177 4.63 4.40 -3.61
C LEU A 177 5.63 4.95 -4.63
N GLU A 178 5.57 4.52 -5.89
CA GLU A 178 6.41 5.08 -6.96
C GLU A 178 6.21 6.59 -7.13
N GLU A 179 5.05 7.13 -6.79
CA GLU A 179 4.79 8.58 -6.81
C GLU A 179 5.67 9.37 -5.84
N LEU A 180 6.22 8.70 -4.82
CA LEU A 180 7.07 9.29 -3.78
C LEU A 180 8.55 8.90 -3.93
N ASN A 181 8.93 8.20 -5.00
CA ASN A 181 10.25 7.57 -5.20
C ASN A 181 11.44 8.54 -5.07
N ASN A 182 11.27 9.82 -5.35
CA ASN A 182 12.39 10.77 -5.35
C ASN A 182 12.46 11.66 -4.10
N LEU A 183 11.68 11.36 -3.06
CA LEU A 183 11.67 12.14 -1.83
C LEU A 183 12.83 11.75 -0.93
N SER A 184 13.72 12.72 -0.66
CA SER A 184 14.87 12.50 0.22
C SER A 184 14.42 12.16 1.65
N GLY A 185 14.94 11.07 2.19
CA GLY A 185 14.63 10.62 3.56
C GLY A 185 13.48 9.63 3.65
N LEU A 186 12.81 9.28 2.54
CA LEU A 186 11.82 8.23 2.48
C LEU A 186 12.40 6.97 1.82
N ASP A 187 12.29 5.84 2.48
CA ASP A 187 12.58 4.53 1.89
C ASP A 187 11.26 3.86 1.48
N ILE A 188 10.89 3.98 0.20
CA ILE A 188 9.65 3.41 -0.34
C ILE A 188 9.65 1.87 -0.35
N THR A 189 10.78 1.23 -0.12
CA THR A 189 10.86 -0.24 0.02
C THR A 189 10.60 -0.72 1.45
N HIS A 190 10.41 0.22 2.40
CA HIS A 190 10.28 -0.09 3.82
C HIS A 190 9.29 0.82 4.55
N ILE A 191 8.04 0.90 4.06
CA ILE A 191 7.00 1.72 4.70
C ILE A 191 6.42 0.98 5.90
N THR A 192 6.66 1.52 7.07
CA THR A 192 6.22 0.97 8.36
C THR A 192 4.91 1.57 8.88
N HIS A 193 4.59 2.80 8.43
CA HIS A 193 3.41 3.55 8.90
C HIS A 193 2.66 4.19 7.73
N VAL A 194 1.33 4.14 7.80
CA VAL A 194 0.43 4.92 6.96
C VAL A 194 -0.37 5.84 7.87
N LYS A 195 -0.33 7.14 7.58
CA LYS A 195 -1.06 8.16 8.33
C LYS A 195 -2.20 8.73 7.48
N ILE A 196 -3.38 8.71 8.04
CA ILE A 196 -4.62 9.23 7.46
C ILE A 196 -4.97 10.52 8.21
N ILE A 197 -5.21 11.60 7.47
CA ILE A 197 -5.55 12.91 8.05
C ILE A 197 -6.81 13.41 7.38
N ASP A 198 -7.85 13.63 8.16
CA ASP A 198 -9.11 14.16 7.66
C ASP A 198 -8.94 15.48 6.89
N VAL A 199 -9.61 15.61 5.77
CA VAL A 199 -9.73 16.85 5.00
C VAL A 199 -10.81 17.71 5.62
N VAL A 200 -10.43 18.83 6.23
CA VAL A 200 -11.42 19.83 6.65
C VAL A 200 -12.02 20.47 5.42
N GLY A 201 -13.23 20.05 5.06
CA GLY A 201 -13.88 20.33 3.78
C GLY A 201 -14.40 21.76 3.60
N THR A 202 -14.19 22.63 4.59
CA THR A 202 -14.64 24.02 4.51
C THR A 202 -13.83 24.85 3.51
N ILE A 203 -14.51 25.73 2.79
CA ILE A 203 -13.84 26.74 1.95
C ILE A 203 -13.46 28.02 2.73
N ASN A 204 -13.72 28.07 4.04
CA ASN A 204 -13.29 29.17 4.91
C ASN A 204 -11.74 29.13 5.01
N LEU A 205 -11.11 30.26 4.69
CA LEU A 205 -9.64 30.40 4.64
C LEU A 205 -8.91 30.05 5.96
N LEU A 206 -9.59 30.17 7.09
CA LEU A 206 -9.01 29.91 8.41
C LEU A 206 -8.83 28.41 8.69
N TYR A 207 -9.66 27.56 8.12
CA TYR A 207 -9.69 26.13 8.46
C TYR A 207 -9.52 25.22 7.23
N ALA A 208 -9.69 25.77 6.01
CA ALA A 208 -9.68 24.99 4.77
C ALA A 208 -8.41 24.15 4.61
N SER A 209 -8.56 22.85 4.42
CA SER A 209 -7.51 21.99 3.90
C SER A 209 -7.13 22.39 2.48
N ARG A 210 -5.85 22.21 2.13
CA ARG A 210 -5.33 22.60 0.82
C ARG A 210 -4.63 21.45 0.16
N ASP A 211 -4.83 21.36 -1.13
CA ASP A 211 -4.12 20.41 -1.99
C ASP A 211 -2.62 20.78 -2.19
N SER A 212 -1.90 19.97 -2.92
CA SER A 212 -0.46 20.17 -3.20
C SER A 212 -0.15 21.45 -3.98
N LYS A 213 -1.17 22.06 -4.61
CA LYS A 213 -1.07 23.31 -5.36
C LYS A 213 -1.56 24.52 -4.56
N GLY A 214 -1.94 24.32 -3.29
CA GLY A 214 -2.46 25.36 -2.39
C GLY A 214 -3.93 25.70 -2.59
N LYS A 215 -4.67 24.95 -3.45
CA LYS A 215 -6.09 25.13 -3.69
C LYS A 215 -6.88 24.55 -2.52
N LYS A 216 -7.94 25.23 -2.08
CA LYS A 216 -8.84 24.72 -1.05
C LYS A 216 -9.55 23.46 -1.56
N ILE A 217 -9.59 22.45 -0.73
CA ILE A 217 -10.41 21.25 -0.98
C ILE A 217 -11.80 21.53 -0.40
N ASN A 218 -12.84 21.24 -1.17
CA ASN A 218 -14.23 21.43 -0.78
C ASN A 218 -14.91 20.07 -0.68
N ASP A 219 -15.32 19.74 0.51
CA ASP A 219 -15.81 18.45 0.97
C ASP A 219 -17.07 18.71 1.83
N PRO A 220 -17.96 17.77 2.13
CA PRO A 220 -19.10 18.01 2.99
C PRO A 220 -18.73 18.69 4.30
N TYR A 221 -19.30 19.89 4.55
CA TYR A 221 -19.02 20.68 5.74
C TYR A 221 -20.20 21.64 6.07
N PRO A 222 -20.54 21.84 7.37
CA PRO A 222 -19.97 21.19 8.55
C PRO A 222 -20.49 19.76 8.74
N THR A 223 -19.68 18.89 9.31
CA THR A 223 -20.06 17.53 9.71
C THR A 223 -20.13 17.43 11.23
N ASP A 224 -20.88 18.31 11.88
CA ASP A 224 -21.00 18.42 13.34
C ASP A 224 -21.79 17.25 13.94
N PHE A 225 -21.30 16.05 13.73
CA PHE A 225 -21.85 14.79 14.23
C PHE A 225 -20.78 14.04 15.03
N ALA A 226 -21.19 13.10 15.87
CA ALA A 226 -20.27 12.19 16.54
C ALA A 226 -19.45 11.32 15.51
N SER A 227 -20.04 11.09 14.35
CA SER A 227 -19.45 10.40 13.19
C SER A 227 -18.99 11.38 12.09
N GLY A 228 -18.62 12.61 12.40
CA GLY A 228 -18.21 13.57 11.39
C GLY A 228 -16.79 13.35 10.91
N GLY A 229 -16.51 13.88 9.71
CA GLY A 229 -15.22 13.73 9.03
C GLY A 229 -15.01 12.34 8.45
N PHE A 230 -13.83 12.09 7.94
CA PHE A 230 -13.46 10.84 7.29
C PHE A 230 -13.68 9.61 8.18
N ASP A 231 -14.43 8.65 7.70
CA ASP A 231 -14.75 7.40 8.40
C ASP A 231 -13.83 6.26 7.95
N LEU A 232 -12.68 6.13 8.61
CA LEU A 232 -11.68 5.12 8.28
C LEU A 232 -12.19 3.70 8.58
N ASP A 233 -12.34 2.87 7.53
CA ASP A 233 -12.71 1.47 7.64
C ASP A 233 -11.48 0.55 7.72
N ALA A 234 -10.49 0.71 6.84
CA ALA A 234 -9.29 -0.12 6.84
C ALA A 234 -8.17 0.42 5.92
N VAL A 235 -6.96 -0.13 6.09
CA VAL A 235 -5.86 -0.03 5.12
C VAL A 235 -5.44 -1.44 4.69
N GLY A 236 -5.67 -1.77 3.41
CA GLY A 236 -5.31 -3.05 2.81
C GLY A 236 -3.96 -2.99 2.09
N VAL A 237 -3.11 -4.00 2.28
CA VAL A 237 -1.76 -4.08 1.73
C VAL A 237 -1.74 -4.97 0.51
N ILE A 238 -1.11 -4.51 -0.57
CA ILE A 238 -0.95 -5.22 -1.84
C ILE A 238 0.49 -5.72 -2.00
N ASN A 239 1.48 -4.84 -1.79
CA ASN A 239 2.88 -5.19 -1.86
C ASN A 239 3.52 -5.03 -0.48
N GLN A 240 4.13 -6.09 0.02
CA GLN A 240 4.73 -6.11 1.35
C GLN A 240 6.13 -6.71 1.27
N ALA A 241 7.05 -6.20 2.07
CA ALA A 241 8.39 -6.76 2.18
C ALA A 241 8.31 -8.24 2.53
N ASP A 242 9.12 -9.03 1.89
CA ASP A 242 9.22 -10.44 2.24
C ASP A 242 9.53 -10.57 3.73
N PRO A 243 8.96 -11.58 4.41
CA PRO A 243 9.35 -11.86 5.78
C PRO A 243 10.87 -11.95 5.84
N LEU A 244 11.52 -11.05 6.62
CA LEU A 244 12.97 -11.01 6.75
C LEU A 244 13.49 -12.42 7.03
N GLY A 245 13.92 -13.11 5.97
CA GLY A 245 14.70 -14.34 6.04
C GLY A 245 14.03 -15.60 6.61
N LEU A 246 12.79 -15.56 7.11
CA LEU A 246 12.19 -16.75 7.73
C LEU A 246 11.56 -17.70 6.71
N ASN A 247 10.89 -17.23 5.65
CA ASN A 247 10.29 -18.13 4.66
C ASN A 247 11.32 -18.72 3.69
N ASN A 248 12.32 -17.94 3.28
CA ASN A 248 13.43 -18.50 2.51
C ASN A 248 14.31 -19.42 3.37
N GLN A 249 14.50 -19.11 4.66
CA GLN A 249 15.20 -20.02 5.56
C GLN A 249 14.39 -21.28 5.88
N GLU A 250 13.06 -21.21 6.04
CA GLU A 250 12.23 -22.41 6.24
C GLU A 250 12.18 -23.29 4.99
N LEU A 251 11.99 -22.73 3.80
CA LEU A 251 12.04 -23.49 2.55
C LEU A 251 13.44 -24.08 2.31
N ILE A 252 14.50 -23.28 2.48
CA ILE A 252 15.88 -23.73 2.36
C ILE A 252 16.23 -24.70 3.48
N SER A 253 15.67 -24.58 4.70
CA SER A 253 15.89 -25.52 5.80
C SER A 253 15.25 -26.90 5.56
N ARG A 254 14.24 -26.97 4.68
CA ARG A 254 13.61 -28.24 4.24
C ARG A 254 14.39 -28.96 3.15
N LEU A 255 15.29 -28.25 2.44
CA LEU A 255 16.14 -28.88 1.45
C LEU A 255 17.05 -29.91 2.10
N LYS A 256 17.01 -31.14 1.65
CA LYS A 256 17.89 -32.23 2.10
C LYS A 256 18.66 -32.78 0.93
N PHE A 257 19.94 -32.95 1.15
CA PHE A 257 20.79 -33.64 0.18
C PHE A 257 20.86 -35.12 0.51
N TYR A 258 20.68 -35.93 -0.50
CA TYR A 258 20.77 -37.39 -0.37
C TYR A 258 21.45 -38.04 -1.59
N PRO A 259 22.16 -39.14 -1.38
CA PRO A 259 22.52 -39.69 -0.11
C PRO A 259 23.50 -38.77 0.67
N ASN A 260 23.47 -38.80 1.98
CA ASN A 260 24.47 -38.17 2.83
C ASN A 260 24.71 -39.10 4.05
N PRO A 261 25.82 -39.84 4.11
CA PRO A 261 27.03 -39.76 3.26
C PRO A 261 26.84 -40.14 1.79
N ALA A 262 27.60 -39.47 0.91
CA ALA A 262 27.62 -39.68 -0.54
C ALA A 262 28.98 -40.21 -1.01
N SER A 263 29.01 -40.89 -2.20
CA SER A 263 30.21 -41.28 -2.91
C SER A 263 30.37 -40.56 -4.24
N ASP A 264 29.40 -40.75 -5.14
CA ASP A 264 29.48 -40.29 -6.54
C ASP A 264 28.68 -39.07 -6.83
N PHE A 265 27.46 -38.99 -6.28
CA PHE A 265 26.55 -37.87 -6.50
C PHE A 265 25.64 -37.62 -5.29
N ILE A 266 25.06 -36.41 -5.26
CA ILE A 266 23.98 -36.04 -4.37
C ILE A 266 22.80 -35.47 -5.18
N SER A 267 21.58 -35.65 -4.67
CA SER A 267 20.37 -35.09 -5.19
C SER A 267 19.70 -34.21 -4.11
N ILE A 268 18.80 -33.30 -4.54
CA ILE A 268 17.98 -32.49 -3.64
C ILE A 268 16.57 -33.08 -3.62
N ASN A 269 15.92 -33.16 -2.44
CA ASN A 269 14.58 -33.74 -2.28
C ASN A 269 13.47 -32.93 -2.97
N GLU A 270 13.63 -31.62 -3.02
CA GLU A 270 12.69 -30.68 -3.67
C GLU A 270 13.51 -29.62 -4.41
N ILE A 271 13.32 -29.53 -5.74
CA ILE A 271 13.98 -28.51 -6.54
C ILE A 271 12.97 -27.36 -6.70
N ASP A 272 13.23 -26.27 -6.01
CA ASP A 272 12.55 -25.02 -6.25
C ASP A 272 13.24 -24.29 -7.42
N ALA A 273 12.45 -23.77 -8.36
CA ALA A 273 12.93 -22.97 -9.49
C ALA A 273 13.75 -21.71 -9.07
N ALA A 274 13.68 -21.34 -7.80
CA ALA A 274 14.41 -20.20 -7.24
C ALA A 274 15.88 -20.47 -6.90
N ILE A 275 16.38 -21.74 -6.95
CA ILE A 275 17.81 -22.04 -6.71
C ILE A 275 18.64 -21.44 -7.85
N THR A 276 19.56 -20.54 -7.49
CA THR A 276 20.42 -19.85 -8.46
C THR A 276 21.84 -20.39 -8.51
N ASN A 277 22.30 -20.98 -7.41
CA ASN A 277 23.68 -21.47 -7.28
C ASN A 277 23.81 -22.47 -6.12
N ILE A 278 24.67 -23.48 -6.29
CA ILE A 278 25.12 -24.42 -5.24
C ILE A 278 26.62 -24.41 -5.21
N GLN A 279 27.22 -24.23 -4.02
CA GLN A 279 28.68 -24.28 -3.83
C GLN A 279 29.05 -25.33 -2.79
N ILE A 280 30.12 -26.06 -3.07
CA ILE A 280 30.71 -26.99 -2.12
C ILE A 280 32.09 -26.45 -1.73
N SER A 281 32.34 -26.35 -0.42
CA SER A 281 33.61 -25.89 0.15
C SER A 281 34.15 -26.85 1.20
N ASN A 282 35.43 -26.78 1.45
CA ASN A 282 36.05 -27.47 2.60
C ASN A 282 35.73 -26.72 3.91
N LEU A 283 36.09 -27.27 5.06
CA LEU A 283 35.85 -26.68 6.39
C LEU A 283 36.57 -25.34 6.61
N SER A 284 37.63 -25.06 5.83
CA SER A 284 38.33 -23.77 5.86
C SER A 284 37.64 -22.70 5.00
N GLY A 285 36.50 -23.03 4.37
CA GLY A 285 35.73 -22.10 3.53
C GLY A 285 36.22 -21.96 2.09
N ASN A 286 37.29 -22.73 1.68
CA ASN A 286 37.74 -22.69 0.29
C ASN A 286 36.74 -23.39 -0.62
N LYS A 287 36.26 -22.68 -1.64
CA LYS A 287 35.34 -23.21 -2.64
C LYS A 287 36.04 -24.27 -3.49
N LEU A 288 35.44 -25.44 -3.58
CA LEU A 288 35.94 -26.57 -4.36
C LEU A 288 35.13 -26.80 -5.62
N MET A 289 33.82 -26.64 -5.53
CA MET A 289 32.86 -26.85 -6.64
C MET A 289 31.77 -25.78 -6.65
N GLU A 290 31.25 -25.49 -7.83
CA GLU A 290 30.11 -24.57 -8.03
C GLU A 290 29.20 -25.05 -9.16
N TYR A 291 27.89 -25.06 -8.92
CA TYR A 291 26.88 -25.47 -9.87
C TYR A 291 25.84 -24.32 -10.01
N ARG A 292 25.51 -23.95 -11.26
CA ARG A 292 24.52 -22.92 -11.58
C ARG A 292 23.31 -23.46 -12.36
N SER A 293 23.31 -24.77 -12.63
CA SER A 293 22.24 -25.53 -13.25
C SER A 293 22.45 -27.02 -12.97
N GLY A 294 21.47 -27.85 -13.30
CA GLY A 294 21.58 -29.29 -13.11
C GLY A 294 21.55 -29.74 -11.66
N PHE A 295 20.74 -29.05 -10.84
CA PHE A 295 20.67 -29.28 -9.39
C PHE A 295 20.03 -30.63 -9.01
N GLU A 296 19.37 -31.30 -9.96
CA GLU A 296 18.76 -32.63 -9.71
C GLU A 296 19.78 -33.70 -9.38
N LYS A 297 20.99 -33.57 -9.94
CA LYS A 297 22.06 -34.53 -9.71
C LYS A 297 23.43 -33.83 -9.76
N ILE A 298 24.03 -33.65 -8.58
CA ILE A 298 25.30 -32.96 -8.40
C ILE A 298 26.40 -34.02 -8.26
N ASP A 299 27.36 -34.01 -9.18
CA ASP A 299 28.51 -34.93 -9.18
C ASP A 299 29.50 -34.50 -8.09
N VAL A 300 29.80 -35.41 -7.17
CA VAL A 300 30.76 -35.21 -6.06
C VAL A 300 31.87 -36.26 -6.06
N SER A 301 31.96 -37.07 -7.12
CA SER A 301 32.90 -38.19 -7.24
C SER A 301 34.38 -37.79 -7.17
N SER A 302 34.70 -36.54 -7.50
CA SER A 302 36.08 -36.01 -7.42
C SER A 302 36.49 -35.60 -5.99
N LEU A 303 35.55 -35.58 -5.03
CA LEU A 303 35.85 -35.24 -3.64
C LEU A 303 36.38 -36.47 -2.89
N VAL A 304 37.44 -36.30 -2.13
CA VAL A 304 37.99 -37.36 -1.25
C VAL A 304 37.08 -37.54 -0.04
N SER A 305 37.14 -38.73 0.59
CA SER A 305 36.40 -38.97 1.84
C SER A 305 36.68 -37.91 2.88
N GLY A 306 35.61 -37.28 3.41
CA GLY A 306 35.72 -36.15 4.34
C GLY A 306 34.41 -35.43 4.59
N ILE A 307 34.50 -34.33 5.36
CA ILE A 307 33.36 -33.43 5.67
C ILE A 307 33.55 -32.16 4.88
N TYR A 308 32.47 -31.74 4.23
CA TYR A 308 32.36 -30.55 3.40
C TYR A 308 31.17 -29.70 3.82
N MET A 309 31.16 -28.44 3.42
CA MET A 309 29.99 -27.53 3.55
C MET A 309 29.38 -27.34 2.17
N ILE A 310 28.08 -27.59 2.06
CA ILE A 310 27.31 -27.29 0.85
C ILE A 310 26.42 -26.08 1.12
N ALA A 311 26.56 -25.07 0.28
CA ALA A 311 25.80 -23.82 0.34
C ALA A 311 24.83 -23.74 -0.86
N VAL A 312 23.55 -23.54 -0.59
CA VAL A 312 22.52 -23.29 -1.59
C VAL A 312 22.16 -21.80 -1.57
N TYR A 313 22.09 -21.21 -2.73
CA TYR A 313 21.72 -19.81 -2.92
C TYR A 313 20.38 -19.73 -3.65
N GLN A 314 19.47 -18.90 -3.12
CA GLN A 314 18.21 -18.51 -3.74
C GLN A 314 18.12 -16.98 -3.68
N GLY A 315 18.29 -16.30 -4.82
CA GLY A 315 18.42 -14.85 -4.82
C GLY A 315 19.49 -14.36 -3.85
N ASN A 316 19.14 -13.55 -2.87
CA ASN A 316 20.05 -13.03 -1.82
C ASN A 316 20.18 -13.94 -0.59
N SER A 317 19.42 -15.03 -0.52
CA SER A 317 19.42 -15.94 0.62
C SER A 317 20.42 -17.07 0.44
N LYS A 318 21.02 -17.53 1.56
CA LYS A 318 22.01 -18.60 1.59
C LYS A 318 21.73 -19.57 2.73
N ASN A 319 21.66 -20.87 2.43
CA ASN A 319 21.64 -21.94 3.42
C ASN A 319 22.92 -22.77 3.33
N ILE A 320 23.46 -23.20 4.47
CA ILE A 320 24.67 -24.02 4.53
C ILE A 320 24.34 -25.29 5.30
N GLN A 321 24.70 -26.43 4.73
CA GLN A 321 24.54 -27.75 5.34
C GLN A 321 25.87 -28.54 5.30
N ARG A 322 25.96 -29.52 6.20
CA ARG A 322 27.07 -30.44 6.20
C ARG A 322 26.85 -31.54 5.17
N LEU A 323 27.85 -31.78 4.33
CA LEU A 323 27.93 -32.90 3.40
C LEU A 323 29.08 -33.83 3.83
N THR A 324 28.81 -35.12 3.91
CA THR A 324 29.82 -36.15 4.20
C THR A 324 30.07 -36.97 2.94
N ILE A 325 31.34 -37.09 2.53
CA ILE A 325 31.76 -37.96 1.42
C ILE A 325 32.44 -39.18 2.01
N LYS A 326 32.06 -40.36 1.48
CA LYS A 326 32.63 -41.64 1.89
C LYS A 326 32.78 -42.50 0.62
N ASN A 327 34.00 -42.53 0.09
CA ASN A 327 34.42 -43.38 -1.02
C ASN A 327 35.02 -44.69 -0.49
#